data_a16a9b6995a7330884fd260726522265
#
_entry.id   a16a9b6995a7330884fd260726522265
#
_cell.length_a   1.000
_cell.length_b   1.000
_cell.length_c   1.000
_cell.angle_alpha   90.00
_cell.angle_beta   90.00
_cell.angle_gamma   90.00
#
_symmetry.space_group_name_H-M   'P 1'
#
loop_
_entity.id
_entity.type
_entity.pdbx_description
1 polymer ?
#
loop_
_entity_poly.entity_id
_entity_poly.type
_entity_poly.pdbx_seq_one_letter_code
_entity_poly.pdbx_strand_id
1 'polypeptide(L)'
;MRSKKSLFLSVAALATAASVTATVVALQGASPVSAASRQAALPPGYQLVTLPNANVPNFQRRTLYCPGSKHVLGGGGEARGNGAILVGSFPTDDARGWIVLGRQIGYNDVGISVFAICAD
;
A
#
# COMPACT_ATOMS: atom_id res chain seq x y z
N MET A 1 15.60 66.31 -7.72
CA MET A 1 14.97 65.44 -8.62
C MET A 1 15.84 64.39 -9.20
N ARG A 2 17.04 64.53 -9.22
CA ARG A 2 17.86 63.50 -9.78
C ARG A 2 17.97 62.35 -8.90
N SER A 3 17.78 62.49 -7.71
CA SER A 3 17.97 61.38 -6.81
C SER A 3 17.01 60.29 -7.07
N LYS A 4 15.90 60.63 -7.54
CA LYS A 4 14.97 59.57 -7.64
C LYS A 4 15.30 58.60 -8.68
N LYS A 5 15.95 58.97 -9.71
CA LYS A 5 16.21 57.98 -10.66
C LYS A 5 17.03 56.90 -10.17
N SER A 6 17.93 57.18 -9.39
CA SER A 6 18.78 56.08 -8.94
C SER A 6 18.06 55.07 -8.21
N LEU A 7 17.01 55.39 -7.61
CA LEU A 7 16.33 54.43 -6.88
C LEU A 7 15.74 53.36 -7.68
N PHE A 8 15.23 53.74 -8.77
CA PHE A 8 14.59 52.75 -9.52
C PHE A 8 15.46 51.67 -9.93
N LEU A 9 16.63 52.01 -10.26
CA LEU A 9 17.52 51.01 -10.74
C LEU A 9 17.80 49.96 -9.76
N SER A 10 17.99 50.38 -8.60
CA SER A 10 18.32 49.37 -7.61
C SER A 10 17.21 48.42 -7.44
N VAL A 11 16.07 48.92 -7.51
CA VAL A 11 14.94 48.04 -7.30
C VAL A 11 14.87 47.00 -8.34
N ALA A 12 15.10 47.37 -9.51
CA ALA A 12 14.99 46.40 -10.56
C ALA A 12 15.97 45.31 -10.39
N ALA A 13 17.11 45.66 -9.99
CA ALA A 13 18.10 44.64 -9.84
C ALA A 13 17.73 43.62 -8.82
N LEU A 14 17.16 44.05 -7.77
CA LEU A 14 16.78 43.10 -6.75
C LEU A 14 15.77 42.15 -7.24
N ALA A 15 14.84 42.63 -7.96
CA ALA A 15 13.79 41.77 -8.41
C ALA A 15 14.31 40.66 -9.26
N THR A 16 15.20 40.97 -10.11
CA THR A 16 15.68 39.91 -10.98
C THR A 16 16.42 38.86 -10.27
N ALA A 17 17.20 39.23 -9.34
CA ALA A 17 17.96 38.22 -8.62
C ALA A 17 17.05 37.24 -7.94
N ALA A 18 16.01 37.73 -7.40
CA ALA A 18 15.11 36.86 -6.68
C ALA A 18 14.46 35.85 -7.57
N SER A 19 14.10 36.28 -8.74
CA SER A 19 13.38 35.36 -9.59
C SER A 19 14.21 34.20 -10.04
N VAL A 20 15.46 34.43 -10.27
CA VAL A 20 16.33 33.35 -10.73
C VAL A 20 16.45 32.25 -9.73
N THR A 21 16.68 32.59 -8.52
CA THR A 21 16.84 31.55 -7.51
C THR A 21 15.58 30.75 -7.33
N ALA A 22 14.48 31.37 -7.47
CA ALA A 22 13.24 30.68 -7.27
C ALA A 22 13.05 29.55 -8.24
N THR A 23 13.43 29.70 -9.45
CA THR A 23 13.25 28.64 -10.41
C THR A 23 14.05 27.41 -10.11
N VAL A 24 15.26 27.59 -9.69
CA VAL A 24 16.08 26.42 -9.40
C VAL A 24 15.53 25.61 -8.28
N VAL A 25 15.04 26.27 -7.29
CA VAL A 25 14.48 25.56 -6.15
C VAL A 25 13.28 24.73 -6.55
N ALA A 26 12.49 25.22 -7.42
CA ALA A 26 11.31 24.52 -7.81
C ALA A 26 11.61 23.17 -8.41
N LEU A 27 12.61 23.08 -9.25
CA LEU A 27 12.94 21.83 -9.87
C LEU A 27 13.37 20.78 -8.88
N GLN A 28 14.18 21.14 -7.96
CA GLN A 28 14.69 20.16 -7.04
C GLN A 28 13.65 19.73 -6.05
N GLY A 29 12.76 20.59 -5.69
CA GLY A 29 11.76 20.24 -4.72
C GLY A 29 10.72 19.30 -5.25
N ALA A 30 10.57 19.23 -6.55
CA ALA A 30 9.50 18.44 -7.13
C ALA A 30 9.66 16.96 -6.83
N SER A 31 10.82 16.40 -7.03
CA SER A 31 11.01 14.95 -6.83
C SER A 31 10.76 14.47 -5.42
N PRO A 32 11.35 15.07 -4.40
CA PRO A 32 11.12 14.58 -3.05
C PRO A 32 9.65 14.70 -2.64
N VAL A 33 9.01 15.75 -3.07
CA VAL A 33 7.61 15.93 -2.72
C VAL A 33 6.76 14.85 -3.38
N SER A 34 7.03 14.52 -4.61
CA SER A 34 6.29 13.48 -5.29
C SER A 34 6.47 12.13 -4.64
N ALA A 35 7.66 11.81 -4.23
CA ALA A 35 7.91 10.53 -3.59
C ALA A 35 7.17 10.44 -2.26
N ALA A 36 7.16 11.48 -1.49
CA ALA A 36 6.46 11.48 -0.22
C ALA A 36 4.95 11.34 -0.43
N SER A 37 4.42 12.00 -1.45
CA SER A 37 3.00 11.88 -1.73
C SER A 37 2.61 10.48 -2.12
N ARG A 38 3.40 9.83 -2.95
CA ARG A 38 3.12 8.46 -3.33
C ARG A 38 3.14 7.52 -2.15
N GLN A 39 4.08 7.74 -1.23
CA GLN A 39 4.21 6.90 -0.07
C GLN A 39 3.00 7.03 0.85
N ALA A 40 2.42 8.21 0.92
CA ALA A 40 1.28 8.47 1.75
C ALA A 40 -0.05 8.11 1.08
N ALA A 41 -0.02 7.86 -0.23
CA ALA A 41 -1.27 7.67 -0.98
C ALA A 41 -1.64 6.20 -1.02
N LEU A 42 -2.30 5.73 0.01
CA LEU A 42 -2.90 4.40 0.00
C LEU A 42 -4.25 4.46 -0.69
N PRO A 43 -4.70 3.35 -1.28
CA PRO A 43 -6.04 3.32 -1.87
C PRO A 43 -7.11 3.64 -0.85
N PRO A 44 -8.22 4.26 -1.25
CA PRO A 44 -9.31 4.53 -0.32
C PRO A 44 -9.80 3.25 0.32
N GLY A 45 -10.08 3.31 1.61
CA GLY A 45 -10.59 2.18 2.36
C GLY A 45 -9.59 1.06 2.60
N TYR A 46 -8.30 1.33 2.42
CA TYR A 46 -7.25 0.34 2.65
C TYR A 46 -7.37 -0.25 4.05
N GLN A 47 -7.34 -1.58 4.13
CA GLN A 47 -7.50 -2.29 5.39
C GLN A 47 -6.88 -3.67 5.29
N LEU A 48 -6.15 -4.06 6.33
CA LEU A 48 -5.66 -5.42 6.48
C LEU A 48 -6.64 -6.18 7.35
N VAL A 49 -7.14 -7.30 6.87
CA VAL A 49 -8.00 -8.18 7.64
C VAL A 49 -7.36 -9.54 7.78
N THR A 50 -7.64 -10.22 8.87
CA THR A 50 -7.02 -11.52 9.16
C THR A 50 -8.06 -12.50 9.68
N LEU A 51 -7.83 -13.76 9.38
CA LEU A 51 -8.57 -14.88 9.91
C LEU A 51 -7.57 -15.71 10.71
N PRO A 52 -7.69 -15.76 12.05
CA PRO A 52 -6.69 -16.41 12.88
C PRO A 52 -6.55 -17.88 12.57
N ASN A 53 -5.41 -18.43 12.92
CA ASN A 53 -5.12 -19.83 12.69
C ASN A 53 -6.16 -20.73 13.37
N ALA A 54 -6.62 -21.71 12.65
CA ALA A 54 -7.49 -22.75 13.17
C ALA A 54 -7.23 -24.04 12.41
N ASN A 55 -7.43 -25.15 13.08
CA ASN A 55 -7.28 -26.46 12.47
C ASN A 55 -8.50 -26.74 11.59
N VAL A 56 -8.22 -27.17 10.38
CA VAL A 56 -9.25 -27.59 9.44
C VAL A 56 -8.76 -28.88 8.77
N PRO A 57 -9.64 -29.71 8.23
CA PRO A 57 -9.22 -30.88 7.48
C PRO A 57 -8.27 -30.52 6.34
N ASN A 58 -7.36 -31.41 6.03
CA ASN A 58 -6.46 -31.23 4.91
C ASN A 58 -7.24 -30.91 3.66
N PHE A 59 -6.74 -29.95 2.89
CA PHE A 59 -7.32 -29.47 1.64
C PHE A 59 -8.64 -28.70 1.78
N GLN A 60 -9.10 -28.49 2.98
CA GLN A 60 -10.29 -27.69 3.17
C GLN A 60 -9.93 -26.22 3.02
N ARG A 61 -10.70 -25.50 2.21
CA ARG A 61 -10.49 -24.08 1.98
C ARG A 61 -10.96 -23.27 3.17
N ARG A 62 -10.15 -22.30 3.56
CA ARG A 62 -10.58 -21.26 4.46
C ARG A 62 -10.65 -19.96 3.67
N THR A 63 -11.79 -19.29 3.75
CA THR A 63 -12.03 -18.09 2.97
C THR A 63 -12.23 -16.91 3.89
N LEU A 64 -11.51 -15.83 3.62
CA LEU A 64 -11.64 -14.58 4.35
C LEU A 64 -12.17 -13.53 3.38
N TYR A 65 -13.31 -12.93 3.71
CA TYR A 65 -13.90 -11.90 2.87
C TYR A 65 -13.56 -10.51 3.40
N CYS A 66 -13.41 -9.57 2.50
CA CYS A 66 -13.26 -8.17 2.86
C CYS A 66 -14.59 -7.64 3.40
N PRO A 67 -14.54 -6.73 4.37
CA PRO A 67 -15.76 -6.18 4.94
C PRO A 67 -16.49 -5.27 3.95
N GLY A 68 -17.79 -5.18 4.10
CA GLY A 68 -18.63 -4.31 3.27
C GLY A 68 -18.54 -4.68 1.81
N SER A 69 -18.30 -3.69 0.97
CA SER A 69 -18.20 -3.90 -0.47
C SER A 69 -16.75 -3.83 -0.96
N LYS A 70 -15.79 -3.93 -0.07
CA LYS A 70 -14.38 -3.84 -0.43
C LYS A 70 -13.92 -5.04 -1.25
N HIS A 71 -12.88 -4.83 -2.00
CA HIS A 71 -12.26 -5.86 -2.84
C HIS A 71 -10.85 -6.17 -2.32
N VAL A 72 -10.33 -7.36 -2.64
CA VAL A 72 -8.98 -7.73 -2.27
C VAL A 72 -7.99 -7.12 -3.25
N LEU A 73 -6.90 -6.59 -2.71
CA LEU A 73 -5.75 -6.17 -3.50
C LEU A 73 -4.68 -7.26 -3.48
N GLY A 74 -4.74 -8.13 -2.51
CA GLY A 74 -3.82 -9.23 -2.34
C GLY A 74 -4.14 -9.97 -1.06
N GLY A 75 -3.41 -11.02 -0.80
CA GLY A 75 -3.61 -11.80 0.40
C GLY A 75 -2.62 -12.92 0.51
N GLY A 76 -2.82 -13.77 1.51
CA GLY A 76 -1.99 -14.92 1.75
C GLY A 76 -2.43 -15.66 2.98
N GLY A 77 -1.59 -16.57 3.42
CA GLY A 77 -1.86 -17.32 4.61
C GLY A 77 -0.71 -18.18 5.03
N GLU A 78 -0.91 -18.94 6.08
CA GLU A 78 0.11 -19.80 6.63
C GLU A 78 -0.50 -21.15 6.95
N ALA A 79 0.23 -22.22 6.62
CA ALA A 79 -0.10 -23.58 7.05
C ALA A 79 0.81 -23.95 8.19
N ARG A 80 0.23 -24.33 9.32
CA ARG A 80 0.97 -24.68 10.54
C ARG A 80 0.77 -26.13 10.89
N GLY A 81 1.88 -26.76 11.29
CA GLY A 81 1.91 -28.13 11.73
C GLY A 81 3.23 -28.78 11.36
N ASN A 82 3.43 -29.98 11.85
CA ASN A 82 4.67 -30.70 11.58
C ASN A 82 4.66 -31.21 10.14
N GLY A 83 5.45 -30.58 9.27
CA GLY A 83 5.43 -30.92 7.85
C GLY A 83 4.24 -30.33 7.11
N ALA A 84 3.66 -29.26 7.65
CA ALA A 84 2.55 -28.59 7.00
C ALA A 84 3.04 -27.83 5.76
N ILE A 85 2.25 -27.87 4.72
CA ILE A 85 2.54 -27.15 3.48
C ILE A 85 1.30 -26.42 3.00
N LEU A 86 1.53 -25.29 2.39
CA LEU A 86 0.49 -24.52 1.76
C LEU A 86 0.23 -25.11 0.38
N VAL A 87 -1.02 -25.43 0.07
CA VAL A 87 -1.38 -26.05 -1.19
C VAL A 87 -1.95 -25.01 -2.15
N GLY A 88 -2.65 -24.02 -1.63
CA GLY A 88 -3.22 -22.97 -2.47
C GLY A 88 -3.40 -21.68 -1.71
N SER A 89 -3.31 -20.58 -2.44
CA SER A 89 -3.50 -19.23 -1.92
C SER A 89 -3.89 -18.36 -3.10
N PHE A 90 -5.15 -17.93 -3.16
CA PHE A 90 -5.68 -17.22 -4.32
C PHE A 90 -6.96 -16.47 -3.97
N PRO A 91 -7.33 -15.44 -4.76
CA PRO A 91 -8.55 -14.67 -4.48
C PRO A 91 -9.79 -15.46 -4.87
N THR A 92 -10.93 -15.07 -4.29
CA THR A 92 -12.22 -15.56 -4.75
C THR A 92 -12.52 -15.00 -6.15
N ASP A 93 -13.42 -15.67 -6.86
CA ASP A 93 -13.73 -15.26 -8.24
C ASP A 93 -14.30 -13.85 -8.34
N ASP A 94 -14.98 -13.40 -7.30
CA ASP A 94 -15.54 -12.05 -7.27
C ASP A 94 -14.54 -11.00 -6.75
N ALA A 95 -13.31 -11.41 -6.45
CA ALA A 95 -12.27 -10.54 -5.93
C ALA A 95 -12.63 -9.88 -4.59
N ARG A 96 -13.52 -10.51 -3.83
CA ARG A 96 -13.97 -9.97 -2.55
C ARG A 96 -13.38 -10.69 -1.36
N GLY A 97 -12.66 -11.77 -1.57
CA GLY A 97 -12.06 -12.55 -0.51
C GLY A 97 -10.81 -13.26 -0.94
N TRP A 98 -10.16 -13.91 0.00
CA TRP A 98 -8.94 -14.67 -0.23
C TRP A 98 -9.11 -16.07 0.31
N ILE A 99 -8.66 -17.06 -0.43
CA ILE A 99 -8.79 -18.49 -0.11
C ILE A 99 -7.42 -19.05 0.16
N VAL A 100 -7.29 -19.81 1.25
CA VAL A 100 -6.06 -20.50 1.59
C VAL A 100 -6.41 -21.93 1.96
N LEU A 101 -5.59 -22.85 1.51
CA LEU A 101 -5.72 -24.24 1.90
C LEU A 101 -4.35 -24.89 1.98
N GLY A 102 -4.25 -25.93 2.78
CA GLY A 102 -3.00 -26.63 3.00
C GLY A 102 -3.23 -28.06 3.43
N ARG A 103 -2.13 -28.74 3.74
CA ARG A 103 -2.19 -30.09 4.28
C ARG A 103 -1.04 -30.31 5.25
N GLN A 104 -1.22 -31.25 6.16
CA GLN A 104 -0.18 -31.68 7.06
C GLN A 104 0.06 -33.16 6.84
N ILE A 105 1.27 -33.51 6.43
CA ILE A 105 1.62 -34.90 6.12
C ILE A 105 1.58 -35.73 7.41
N GLY A 106 0.90 -36.86 7.35
CA GLY A 106 0.78 -37.73 8.50
C GLY A 106 -0.34 -37.39 9.48
N TYR A 107 -1.13 -36.35 9.14
CA TYR A 107 -2.24 -35.92 10.00
C TYR A 107 -3.46 -35.65 9.11
N ASN A 108 -4.64 -35.61 9.72
CA ASN A 108 -5.88 -35.37 9.00
C ASN A 108 -6.20 -33.89 8.89
N ASP A 109 -5.60 -33.07 9.71
CA ASP A 109 -5.88 -31.63 9.78
C ASP A 109 -4.62 -30.81 9.63
N VAL A 110 -4.81 -29.54 9.41
CA VAL A 110 -3.71 -28.57 9.30
C VAL A 110 -4.21 -27.23 9.84
N GLY A 111 -3.34 -26.50 10.51
CA GLY A 111 -3.68 -25.15 10.97
C GLY A 111 -3.55 -24.16 9.83
N ILE A 112 -4.60 -23.44 9.53
CA ILE A 112 -4.62 -22.46 8.44
C ILE A 112 -5.00 -21.09 8.99
N SER A 113 -4.21 -20.09 8.66
CA SER A 113 -4.55 -18.69 8.86
C SER A 113 -4.63 -18.02 7.50
N VAL A 114 -5.40 -16.95 7.40
CA VAL A 114 -5.59 -16.20 6.15
C VAL A 114 -5.46 -14.71 6.46
N PHE A 115 -4.88 -13.96 5.54
CA PHE A 115 -4.95 -12.51 5.60
C PHE A 115 -5.30 -11.96 4.22
N ALA A 116 -5.90 -10.81 4.19
CA ALA A 116 -6.22 -10.12 2.93
C ALA A 116 -6.04 -8.63 3.10
N ILE A 117 -5.59 -8.00 2.03
CA ILE A 117 -5.48 -6.56 1.95
C ILE A 117 -6.67 -6.09 1.12
N CYS A 118 -7.50 -5.26 1.71
CA CYS A 118 -8.76 -4.84 1.13
C CYS A 118 -8.77 -3.33 0.86
N ALA A 119 -9.57 -2.91 -0.10
CA ALA A 119 -9.80 -1.49 -0.37
C ALA A 119 -11.16 -1.32 -1.02
N ASP A 120 -11.63 -0.08 -1.06
CA ASP A 120 -12.90 0.26 -1.70
C ASP A 120 -12.87 0.06 -3.20
#